data_9507df050932e396143707a2f49597f4
#
_entry.id   9507df050932e396143707a2f49597f4
#
_cell.length_a   1.000
_cell.length_b   1.000
_cell.length_c   1.000
_cell.angle_alpha   90.00
_cell.angle_beta   90.00
_cell.angle_gamma   90.00
#
_symmetry.space_group_name_H-M   'P 1'
#
loop_
_entity.id
_entity.type
_entity.pdbx_description
1 polymer ?
#
loop_
_entity_poly.entity_id
_entity_poly.type
_entity_poly.pdbx_seq_one_letter_code
_entity_poly.pdbx_strand_id
1 'polypeptide(L)'
;MVRAILFRASDRQAHEPKKTPRILAMEETLKVVADWTSNVLDEPLQNNRLAARGRLALLLADMPGKWQPVFLAQAPWPEPFVKKMRSAYLAAGPQFAALTMTPKPLELNALGSGAAQWFGMMERRPLLKNIYRVAILLLLAALVWMIWKG
;
A
#
# COMPACT_ATOMS: atom_id res chain seq x y z
N MET A 1 9.84 -14.41 12.69
CA MET A 1 9.45 -12.99 12.75
C MET A 1 7.95 -12.76 12.54
N VAL A 2 7.34 -13.17 11.42
CA VAL A 2 5.90 -12.95 11.13
C VAL A 2 5.00 -13.45 12.27
N ARG A 3 5.25 -14.67 12.79
CA ARG A 3 4.50 -15.21 13.93
C ARG A 3 4.57 -14.31 15.18
N ALA A 4 5.71 -13.69 15.47
CA ALA A 4 5.86 -12.80 16.61
C ALA A 4 5.09 -11.48 16.44
N ILE A 5 4.99 -10.97 15.21
CA ILE A 5 4.19 -9.78 14.88
C ILE A 5 2.69 -10.11 15.07
N LEU A 6 2.24 -11.24 14.52
CA LEU A 6 0.84 -11.67 14.64
C LEU A 6 0.46 -11.94 16.09
N PHE A 7 1.35 -12.56 16.87
CA PHE A 7 1.13 -12.80 18.29
C PHE A 7 0.95 -11.47 19.06
N ARG A 8 1.86 -10.49 18.86
CA ARG A 8 1.75 -9.18 19.49
C ARG A 8 0.51 -8.41 19.04
N ALA A 9 0.13 -8.50 17.77
CA ALA A 9 -1.08 -7.89 17.28
C ALA A 9 -2.34 -8.51 17.91
N SER A 10 -2.34 -9.84 18.10
CA SER A 10 -3.43 -10.57 18.77
C SER A 10 -3.54 -10.19 20.25
N ASP A 11 -2.42 -10.08 20.96
CA ASP A 11 -2.39 -9.65 22.37
C ASP A 11 -2.91 -8.22 22.51
N ARG A 12 -2.49 -7.31 21.64
CA ARG A 12 -3.01 -5.93 21.61
C ARG A 12 -4.50 -5.84 21.27
N GLN A 13 -5.06 -6.80 20.54
CA GLN A 13 -6.48 -6.81 20.20
C GLN A 13 -7.36 -6.88 21.46
N ALA A 14 -6.92 -7.56 22.50
CA ALA A 14 -7.63 -7.64 23.78
C ALA A 14 -7.69 -6.26 24.50
N HIS A 15 -6.68 -5.43 24.29
CA HIS A 15 -6.57 -4.12 24.93
C HIS A 15 -7.10 -2.96 24.05
N GLU A 16 -7.14 -3.15 22.74
CA GLU A 16 -7.58 -2.15 21.76
C GLU A 16 -8.73 -2.67 20.86
N PRO A 17 -9.92 -2.99 21.41
CA PRO A 17 -11.01 -3.64 20.67
C PRO A 17 -11.58 -2.79 19.53
N LYS A 18 -11.35 -1.46 19.55
CA LYS A 18 -11.79 -0.53 18.49
C LYS A 18 -10.98 -0.62 17.21
N LYS A 19 -9.77 -1.17 17.26
CA LYS A 19 -8.90 -1.33 16.09
C LYS A 19 -9.10 -2.72 15.48
N THR A 20 -9.10 -2.80 14.16
CA THR A 20 -9.16 -4.10 13.49
C THR A 20 -7.82 -4.85 13.62
N PRO A 21 -7.81 -6.20 13.64
CA PRO A 21 -6.58 -7.00 13.71
C PRO A 21 -5.56 -6.62 12.61
N ARG A 22 -6.07 -6.26 11.43
CA ARG A 22 -5.24 -5.82 10.31
C ARG A 22 -4.48 -4.52 10.61
N ILE A 23 -5.14 -3.55 11.25
CA ILE A 23 -4.51 -2.28 11.63
C ILE A 23 -3.42 -2.54 12.66
N LEU A 24 -3.71 -3.36 13.69
CA LEU A 24 -2.75 -3.71 14.73
C LEU A 24 -1.53 -4.45 14.15
N ALA A 25 -1.74 -5.42 13.26
CA ALA A 25 -0.64 -6.13 12.60
C ALA A 25 0.22 -5.18 11.74
N MET A 26 -0.41 -4.22 11.06
CA MET A 26 0.30 -3.20 10.29
C MET A 26 1.13 -2.27 11.19
N GLU A 27 0.57 -1.79 12.29
CA GLU A 27 1.28 -0.97 13.27
C GLU A 27 2.48 -1.71 13.85
N GLU A 28 2.34 -2.98 14.24
CA GLU A 28 3.43 -3.81 14.75
C GLU A 28 4.51 -4.04 13.69
N THR A 29 4.11 -4.25 12.43
CA THR A 29 5.07 -4.39 11.32
C THR A 29 5.87 -3.12 11.12
N LEU A 30 5.20 -1.96 11.09
CA LEU A 30 5.86 -0.66 10.94
C LEU A 30 6.82 -0.37 12.08
N LYS A 31 6.46 -0.75 13.32
CA LYS A 31 7.33 -0.63 14.49
C LYS A 31 8.59 -1.50 14.34
N VAL A 32 8.44 -2.76 13.99
CA VAL A 32 9.58 -3.67 13.78
C VAL A 32 10.53 -3.16 12.70
N VAL A 33 9.99 -2.64 11.60
CA VAL A 33 10.80 -2.04 10.52
C VAL A 33 11.51 -0.78 11.00
N ALA A 34 10.84 0.07 11.77
CA ALA A 34 11.42 1.30 12.32
C ALA A 34 12.56 0.98 13.30
N ASP A 35 12.33 0.04 14.23
CA ASP A 35 13.31 -0.38 15.22
C ASP A 35 14.56 -0.99 14.53
N TRP A 36 14.35 -1.87 13.54
CA TRP A 36 15.44 -2.44 12.77
C TRP A 36 16.21 -1.36 11.98
N THR A 37 15.52 -0.44 11.32
CA THR A 37 16.15 0.67 10.58
C THR A 37 16.93 1.59 11.51
N SER A 38 16.40 1.86 12.70
CA SER A 38 17.08 2.61 13.76
C SER A 38 18.40 1.97 14.14
N ASN A 39 18.41 0.65 14.33
CA ASN A 39 19.61 -0.12 14.64
C ASN A 39 20.64 -0.08 13.50
N VAL A 40 20.21 -0.20 12.23
CA VAL A 40 21.10 -0.13 11.06
C VAL A 40 21.75 1.24 10.91
N LEU A 41 20.99 2.30 11.20
CA LEU A 41 21.46 3.70 11.08
C LEU A 41 22.23 4.16 12.30
N ASP A 42 22.07 3.47 13.42
CA ASP A 42 22.55 3.89 14.74
C ASP A 42 21.95 5.26 15.15
N GLU A 43 20.68 5.48 14.79
CA GLU A 43 19.93 6.70 15.07
C GLU A 43 18.51 6.37 15.57
N PRO A 44 18.02 7.02 16.64
CA PRO A 44 16.69 6.77 17.16
C PRO A 44 15.61 7.36 16.23
N LEU A 45 14.80 6.50 15.63
CA LEU A 45 13.67 6.90 14.77
C LEU A 45 12.37 7.08 15.59
N GLN A 46 12.41 7.94 16.61
CA GLN A 46 11.36 8.04 17.63
C GLN A 46 10.08 8.73 17.16
N ASN A 47 10.08 9.44 16.05
CA ASN A 47 8.89 10.11 15.54
C ASN A 47 8.51 9.61 14.13
N ASN A 48 7.24 9.82 13.78
CA ASN A 48 6.68 9.37 12.50
C ASN A 48 7.44 9.93 11.27
N ARG A 49 8.02 11.12 11.37
CA ARG A 49 8.78 11.73 10.27
C ARG A 49 10.11 11.03 10.06
N LEU A 50 10.84 10.75 11.15
CA LEU A 50 12.11 10.01 11.09
C LEU A 50 11.88 8.57 10.63
N ALA A 51 10.82 7.91 11.12
CA ALA A 51 10.44 6.59 10.65
C ALA A 51 10.05 6.58 9.16
N ALA A 52 9.35 7.60 8.68
CA ALA A 52 9.02 7.75 7.25
C ALA A 52 10.30 7.97 6.41
N ARG A 53 11.23 8.79 6.89
CA ARG A 53 12.53 9.01 6.27
C ARG A 53 13.35 7.72 6.22
N GLY A 54 13.34 6.91 7.29
CA GLY A 54 13.98 5.60 7.32
C GLY A 54 13.41 4.65 6.26
N ARG A 55 12.09 4.59 6.12
CA ARG A 55 11.45 3.78 5.06
C ARG A 55 11.82 4.25 3.65
N LEU A 56 11.90 5.56 3.43
CA LEU A 56 12.34 6.10 2.15
C LEU A 56 13.81 5.74 1.88
N ALA A 57 14.66 5.79 2.89
CA ALA A 57 16.06 5.37 2.77
C ALA A 57 16.21 3.91 2.36
N LEU A 58 15.31 3.00 2.81
CA LEU A 58 15.28 1.61 2.36
C LEU A 58 15.04 1.49 0.85
N LEU A 59 14.12 2.30 0.30
CA LEU A 59 13.86 2.32 -1.14
C LEU A 59 15.02 2.90 -1.92
N LEU A 60 15.60 4.01 -1.45
CA LEU A 60 16.76 4.65 -2.10
C LEU A 60 18.04 3.81 -2.03
N ALA A 61 18.16 2.98 -1.00
CA ALA A 61 19.26 2.01 -0.88
C ALA A 61 19.08 0.77 -1.75
N ASP A 62 17.94 0.66 -2.47
CA ASP A 62 17.57 -0.52 -3.27
C ASP A 62 17.47 -1.79 -2.42
N MET A 63 16.81 -1.67 -1.26
CA MET A 63 16.59 -2.81 -0.37
C MET A 63 15.85 -3.96 -1.06
N PRO A 64 14.75 -3.73 -1.81
CA PRO A 64 14.01 -4.81 -2.44
C PRO A 64 14.79 -5.55 -3.53
N GLY A 65 15.64 -4.83 -4.29
CA GLY A 65 16.39 -5.42 -5.39
C GLY A 65 17.70 -6.08 -4.96
N LYS A 66 18.49 -5.36 -4.17
CA LYS A 66 19.88 -5.75 -3.91
C LYS A 66 20.12 -6.35 -2.52
N TRP A 67 19.38 -5.89 -1.50
CA TRP A 67 19.68 -6.19 -0.11
C TRP A 67 18.59 -7.03 0.59
N GLN A 68 17.70 -7.63 -0.17
CA GLN A 68 16.60 -8.44 0.36
C GLN A 68 17.02 -9.46 1.43
N PRO A 69 18.15 -10.20 1.30
CA PRO A 69 18.58 -11.16 2.32
C PRO A 69 18.98 -10.50 3.66
N VAL A 70 19.32 -9.21 3.62
CA VAL A 70 19.74 -8.43 4.79
C VAL A 70 18.55 -7.83 5.53
N PHE A 71 17.40 -7.74 4.86
CA PHE A 71 16.20 -7.13 5.43
C PHE A 71 15.73 -7.84 6.69
N LEU A 72 15.65 -7.09 7.77
CA LEU A 72 15.27 -7.57 9.10
C LEU A 72 16.20 -8.67 9.67
N ALA A 73 17.40 -8.83 9.08
CA ALA A 73 18.44 -9.68 9.64
C ALA A 73 19.05 -9.04 10.91
N GLN A 74 19.62 -9.89 11.76
CA GLN A 74 20.37 -9.44 12.93
C GLN A 74 21.77 -8.95 12.51
N ALA A 75 22.35 -8.06 13.32
CA ALA A 75 23.76 -7.67 13.18
C ALA A 75 24.70 -8.89 13.30
N PRO A 76 25.90 -8.88 12.67
CA PRO A 76 26.46 -7.76 11.91
C PRO A 76 25.94 -7.67 10.48
N TRP A 77 25.67 -6.46 10.03
CA TRP A 77 25.28 -6.22 8.64
C TRP A 77 26.48 -5.95 7.73
N PRO A 78 26.41 -6.24 6.42
CA PRO A 78 27.49 -5.92 5.48
C PRO A 78 27.79 -4.43 5.48
N GLU A 79 29.05 -4.05 5.62
CA GLU A 79 29.48 -2.65 5.65
C GLU A 79 29.01 -1.83 4.43
N PRO A 80 29.06 -2.36 3.18
CA PRO A 80 28.55 -1.66 2.01
C PRO A 80 27.06 -1.33 2.11
N PHE A 81 26.27 -2.20 2.75
CA PHE A 81 24.86 -1.98 3.00
C PHE A 81 24.65 -0.83 4.01
N VAL A 82 25.31 -0.87 5.14
CA VAL A 82 25.21 0.17 6.18
C VAL A 82 25.59 1.53 5.62
N LYS A 83 26.70 1.60 4.87
CA LYS A 83 27.16 2.83 4.21
C LYS A 83 26.12 3.35 3.21
N LYS A 84 25.52 2.46 2.41
CA LYS A 84 24.48 2.84 1.46
C LYS A 84 23.23 3.33 2.16
N MET A 85 22.80 2.66 3.23
CA MET A 85 21.64 3.08 4.05
C MET A 85 21.85 4.46 4.67
N ARG A 86 23.03 4.73 5.25
CA ARG A 86 23.34 6.06 5.82
C ARG A 86 23.32 7.15 4.75
N SER A 87 23.94 6.91 3.60
CA SER A 87 23.91 7.90 2.49
C SER A 87 22.49 8.14 1.95
N ALA A 88 21.69 7.06 1.83
CA ALA A 88 20.29 7.16 1.42
C ALA A 88 19.45 7.92 2.45
N TYR A 89 19.68 7.71 3.73
CA TYR A 89 19.00 8.42 4.81
C TYR A 89 19.33 9.89 4.84
N LEU A 90 20.57 10.27 4.58
CA LEU A 90 20.97 11.67 4.43
C LEU A 90 20.34 12.32 3.19
N ALA A 91 20.30 11.59 2.06
CA ALA A 91 19.66 12.04 0.83
C ALA A 91 18.13 12.18 0.99
N ALA A 92 17.49 11.35 1.81
CA ALA A 92 16.08 11.43 2.19
C ALA A 92 15.80 12.58 3.19
N GLY A 93 16.49 13.71 3.07
CA GLY A 93 16.46 14.83 3.98
C GLY A 93 15.08 15.50 4.16
N PRO A 94 15.01 16.63 4.88
CA PRO A 94 13.75 17.28 5.26
C PRO A 94 12.87 17.71 4.08
N GLN A 95 13.44 17.89 2.90
CA GLN A 95 12.70 18.22 1.69
C GLN A 95 11.74 17.09 1.24
N PHE A 96 12.13 15.81 1.44
CA PHE A 96 11.23 14.67 1.15
C PHE A 96 10.18 14.45 2.24
N ALA A 97 10.47 14.83 3.48
CA ALA A 97 9.48 14.78 4.55
C ALA A 97 8.39 15.87 4.41
N ALA A 98 8.69 16.94 3.67
CA ALA A 98 7.74 17.99 3.33
C ALA A 98 6.93 17.71 2.05
N LEU A 99 7.33 16.70 1.25
CA LEU A 99 6.50 16.18 0.17
C LEU A 99 5.34 15.42 0.81
N THR A 100 4.30 16.14 1.19
CA THR A 100 2.98 15.57 1.31
C THR A 100 2.68 14.91 -0.04
N MET A 101 2.62 13.60 -0.08
CA MET A 101 1.94 12.90 -1.18
C MET A 101 0.46 13.27 -1.07
N THR A 102 0.09 14.46 -1.53
CA THR A 102 -1.26 14.70 -1.97
C THR A 102 -1.47 13.67 -3.09
N PRO A 103 -2.42 12.73 -2.94
CA PRO A 103 -2.72 11.83 -4.03
C PRO A 103 -3.09 12.72 -5.21
N LYS A 104 -2.16 12.86 -6.17
CA LYS A 104 -2.47 13.52 -7.43
C LYS A 104 -3.58 12.63 -8.02
N PRO A 105 -4.78 13.17 -8.26
CA PRO A 105 -5.81 12.36 -8.88
C PRO A 105 -5.20 11.81 -10.16
N LEU A 106 -5.20 10.48 -10.28
CA LEU A 106 -4.78 9.83 -11.52
C LEU A 106 -5.60 10.48 -12.64
N GLU A 107 -4.95 11.27 -13.47
CA GLU A 107 -5.54 11.74 -14.71
C GLU A 107 -5.71 10.51 -15.59
N LEU A 108 -6.79 9.78 -15.34
CA LEU A 108 -7.23 8.72 -16.23
C LEU A 108 -7.44 9.37 -17.58
N ASN A 109 -6.80 8.83 -18.63
CA ASN A 109 -7.05 9.20 -20.01
C ASN A 109 -8.55 9.42 -20.22
N ALA A 110 -8.93 10.34 -21.13
CA ALA A 110 -10.32 10.73 -21.37
C ALA A 110 -11.30 9.54 -21.48
N LEU A 111 -10.84 8.38 -21.93
CA LEU A 111 -11.58 7.11 -21.94
C LEU A 111 -11.81 6.54 -20.52
N GLY A 112 -10.82 6.65 -19.62
CA GLY A 112 -10.96 6.16 -18.25
C GLY A 112 -11.81 7.08 -17.38
N SER A 113 -11.74 8.40 -17.58
CA SER A 113 -12.60 9.38 -16.89
C SER A 113 -14.06 9.24 -17.32
N GLY A 114 -14.30 9.00 -18.61
CA GLY A 114 -15.64 8.70 -19.13
C GLY A 114 -16.23 7.43 -18.53
N ALA A 115 -15.47 6.35 -18.45
CA ALA A 115 -15.90 5.11 -17.83
C ALA A 115 -16.19 5.29 -16.32
N ALA A 116 -15.32 5.97 -15.58
CA ALA A 116 -15.53 6.23 -14.15
C ALA A 116 -16.76 7.09 -13.88
N GLN A 117 -17.02 8.12 -14.71
CA GLN A 117 -18.24 8.92 -14.63
C GLN A 117 -19.49 8.09 -14.95
N TRP A 118 -19.41 7.22 -15.93
CA TRP A 118 -20.50 6.31 -16.30
C TRP A 118 -20.87 5.36 -15.17
N PHE A 119 -19.87 4.72 -14.56
CA PHE A 119 -20.08 3.84 -13.41
C PHE A 119 -20.63 4.59 -12.21
N GLY A 120 -20.12 5.80 -11.90
CA GLY A 120 -20.62 6.63 -10.81
C GLY A 120 -22.05 7.13 -11.03
N MET A 121 -22.45 7.35 -12.29
CA MET A 121 -23.82 7.74 -12.64
C MET A 121 -24.79 6.56 -12.54
N MET A 122 -24.32 5.34 -12.85
CA MET A 122 -25.10 4.10 -12.72
C MET A 122 -25.34 3.71 -11.27
N GLU A 123 -24.38 3.97 -10.36
CA GLU A 123 -24.54 3.70 -8.92
C GLU A 123 -25.59 4.62 -8.26
N ARG A 124 -25.70 5.86 -8.72
CA ARG A 124 -26.61 6.87 -8.14
C ARG A 124 -28.06 6.75 -8.63
N ARG A 125 -28.35 5.96 -9.67
CA ARG A 125 -29.69 5.82 -10.24
C ARG A 125 -30.09 4.36 -10.41
N PRO A 126 -30.77 3.76 -9.42
CA PRO A 126 -31.18 2.34 -9.47
C PRO A 126 -32.04 1.99 -10.66
N LEU A 127 -32.79 2.96 -11.21
CA LEU A 127 -33.62 2.79 -12.42
C LEU A 127 -32.79 2.51 -13.68
N LEU A 128 -31.62 3.16 -13.85
CA LEU A 128 -30.71 2.91 -14.96
C LEU A 128 -30.14 1.49 -14.95
N LYS A 129 -29.88 0.95 -13.76
CA LYS A 129 -29.40 -0.41 -13.57
C LYS A 129 -30.39 -1.47 -14.03
N ASN A 130 -31.67 -1.22 -13.80
CA ASN A 130 -32.74 -2.10 -14.25
C ASN A 130 -32.97 -2.00 -15.77
N ILE A 131 -32.94 -0.79 -16.35
CA ILE A 131 -33.04 -0.58 -17.80
C ILE A 131 -31.90 -1.28 -18.53
N TYR A 132 -30.66 -1.17 -18.02
CA TYR A 132 -29.50 -1.86 -18.59
C TYR A 132 -29.62 -3.39 -18.53
N ARG A 133 -30.14 -3.94 -17.43
CA ARG A 133 -30.40 -5.39 -17.31
C ARG A 133 -31.44 -5.86 -18.32
N VAL A 134 -32.53 -5.12 -18.48
CA VAL A 134 -33.57 -5.43 -19.45
C VAL A 134 -33.03 -5.35 -20.88
N ALA A 135 -32.23 -4.34 -21.20
CA ALA A 135 -31.62 -4.20 -22.53
C ALA A 135 -30.68 -5.37 -22.85
N ILE A 136 -29.87 -5.81 -21.91
CA ILE A 136 -28.98 -7.00 -22.08
C ILE A 136 -29.81 -8.26 -22.31
N LEU A 137 -30.89 -8.47 -21.53
CA LEU A 137 -31.74 -9.64 -21.69
C LEU A 137 -32.44 -9.67 -23.06
N LEU A 138 -32.93 -8.52 -23.55
CA LEU A 138 -33.51 -8.40 -24.89
C LEU A 138 -32.49 -8.69 -25.99
N LEU A 139 -31.26 -8.21 -25.84
CA LEU A 139 -30.18 -8.44 -26.78
C LEU A 139 -29.77 -9.92 -26.83
N LEU A 140 -29.70 -10.58 -25.68
CA LEU A 140 -29.45 -12.03 -25.59
C LEU A 140 -30.60 -12.83 -26.19
N ALA A 141 -31.84 -12.47 -25.91
CA ALA A 141 -33.03 -13.11 -26.51
C ALA A 141 -33.07 -12.96 -28.04
N ALA A 142 -32.70 -11.80 -28.56
CA ALA A 142 -32.61 -11.56 -30.00
C ALA A 142 -31.50 -12.39 -30.64
N LEU A 143 -30.34 -12.52 -29.98
CA LEU A 143 -29.22 -13.38 -30.42
C LEU A 143 -29.62 -14.86 -30.48
N VAL A 144 -30.26 -15.37 -29.44
CA VAL A 144 -30.76 -16.75 -29.39
C VAL A 144 -31.81 -17.00 -30.49
N TRP A 145 -32.72 -16.05 -30.69
CA TRP A 145 -33.75 -16.14 -31.75
C TRP A 145 -33.13 -16.14 -33.15
N MET A 146 -32.09 -15.33 -33.36
CA MET A 146 -31.35 -15.26 -34.63
C MET A 146 -30.60 -16.58 -34.92
N ILE A 147 -30.01 -17.22 -33.92
CA ILE A 147 -29.31 -18.52 -34.02
C ILE A 147 -30.32 -19.65 -34.27
N TRP A 148 -31.54 -19.57 -33.72
CA TRP A 148 -32.57 -20.62 -33.87
C TRP A 148 -33.28 -20.56 -35.20
N LYS A 149 -33.25 -19.40 -35.86
CA LYS A 149 -33.93 -19.16 -37.17
C LYS A 149 -33.00 -19.28 -38.37
N GLY A 150 -31.67 -19.33 -38.17
CA GLY A 150 -30.65 -19.56 -39.21
C GLY A 150 -30.24 -21.00 -39.30
#